data_865d837d737229e5717b8074ca802b89
#
_entry.id   865d837d737229e5717b8074ca802b89
#
_cell.length_a   1.000
_cell.length_b   1.000
_cell.length_c   1.000
_cell.angle_alpha   90.00
_cell.angle_beta   90.00
_cell.angle_gamma   90.00
#
_symmetry.space_group_name_H-M   'P 1'
#
loop_
_entity.id
_entity.type
_entity.pdbx_description
1 polymer ?
#
loop_
_entity_poly.entity_id
_entity_poly.type
_entity_poly.pdbx_seq_one_letter_code
_entity_poly.pdbx_strand_id
1 'polypeptide(L)'
;MSIFEDTAPRAVRHEPLRVAVLGASGSVGMQTLDVCRHFPQKVQVVALAVRSSAEFAVKAANEFNCKYVAFADASVKGNVLLDALPQDCKASFGPEAVQALAVLDEVDCVVNAVVGEAGIYAGLAAVKAGKVLAYANKESIVVGGDLLMPLVKPGQLIPVDSEHSAIFQCLIGENPADIQRIWLTCSGGPFFGYSREQLKHVSADDALAHPTWKMGAKITIDCATLMNKGLELIEAHHLFDTPMDKLEVLVHRQSRIHSMVEFVDGSVKAQLGASDMRLPIQFALSYPHRWPAIAKPVEWQETAPLTGDYADEKTFGCLALARHAGTVGGTLPCIMNAANEVANHAFRRGRCSFLDIEHIVAETMNASEVQRVEDLQQLTLVDAEARALARSFVG
;
A
#
# COMPACT_ATOMS: atom_id res chain seq x y z
N MET A 1 -1.23 -4.36 18.85
CA MET A 1 -1.77 -3.07 19.33
C MET A 1 -2.61 -2.47 18.21
N SER A 2 -3.88 -2.15 18.43
CA SER A 2 -4.78 -1.70 17.37
C SER A 2 -4.50 -0.24 16.98
N ILE A 3 -4.68 0.10 15.69
CA ILE A 3 -4.63 1.48 15.19
C ILE A 3 -5.86 2.32 15.55
N PHE A 4 -6.88 1.71 16.20
CA PHE A 4 -8.12 2.41 16.58
C PHE A 4 -7.94 3.22 17.86
N GLU A 5 -8.56 4.40 17.88
CA GLU A 5 -8.69 5.17 19.12
C GLU A 5 -9.77 4.57 20.02
N ASP A 6 -9.47 4.45 21.30
CA ASP A 6 -10.52 4.47 22.31
C ASP A 6 -11.27 5.80 22.18
N THR A 7 -12.54 5.82 22.57
CA THR A 7 -13.52 6.90 22.42
C THR A 7 -13.09 8.32 22.85
N ALA A 8 -11.81 8.58 23.04
CA ALA A 8 -11.26 9.89 23.39
C ALA A 8 -11.39 10.87 22.21
N PRO A 9 -11.80 12.13 22.47
CA PRO A 9 -11.85 13.15 21.42
C PRO A 9 -10.44 13.35 20.85
N ARG A 10 -10.33 13.27 19.52
CA ARG A 10 -9.07 13.51 18.81
C ARG A 10 -8.54 14.90 19.06
N ALA A 11 -7.21 14.99 19.07
CA ALA A 11 -6.53 16.26 18.92
C ALA A 11 -7.11 17.00 17.73
N VAL A 12 -7.52 18.26 17.93
CA VAL A 12 -8.09 19.12 16.88
C VAL A 12 -7.04 19.19 15.75
N ARG A 13 -7.35 18.61 14.60
CA ARG A 13 -6.52 18.78 13.41
C ARG A 13 -6.59 20.25 12.98
N HIS A 14 -5.46 20.82 12.59
CA HIS A 14 -5.45 22.15 11.99
C HIS A 14 -6.37 22.18 10.76
N GLU A 15 -7.11 23.27 10.55
CA GLU A 15 -7.80 23.54 9.31
C GLU A 15 -7.15 24.78 8.67
N PRO A 16 -6.63 24.65 7.43
CA PRO A 16 -6.52 23.44 6.61
C PRO A 16 -5.48 22.44 7.16
N LEU A 17 -5.73 21.13 6.94
CA LEU A 17 -4.79 20.05 7.23
C LEU A 17 -3.51 20.23 6.41
N ARG A 18 -2.37 20.35 7.04
CA ARG A 18 -1.06 20.53 6.39
C ARG A 18 -0.44 19.18 6.03
N VAL A 19 -0.25 18.93 4.75
CA VAL A 19 0.11 17.60 4.22
C VAL A 19 1.47 17.61 3.55
N ALA A 20 2.28 16.57 3.82
CA ALA A 20 3.42 16.17 2.99
C ALA A 20 3.02 14.97 2.14
N VAL A 21 3.22 15.03 0.82
CA VAL A 21 2.94 13.93 -0.11
C VAL A 21 4.25 13.32 -0.59
N LEU A 22 4.57 12.15 -0.06
CA LEU A 22 5.78 11.40 -0.42
C LEU A 22 5.45 10.41 -1.54
N GLY A 23 6.23 10.44 -2.63
CA GLY A 23 5.92 9.69 -3.86
C GLY A 23 4.87 10.40 -4.73
N ALA A 24 4.87 11.73 -4.73
CA ALA A 24 3.84 12.58 -5.35
C ALA A 24 3.62 12.32 -6.86
N SER A 25 4.63 11.89 -7.60
CA SER A 25 4.54 11.56 -9.04
C SER A 25 4.02 10.13 -9.33
N GLY A 26 3.85 9.29 -8.30
CA GLY A 26 3.25 7.97 -8.41
C GLY A 26 1.73 8.02 -8.55
N SER A 27 1.11 6.86 -8.85
CA SER A 27 -0.34 6.77 -9.06
C SER A 27 -1.14 7.27 -7.85
N VAL A 28 -0.80 6.81 -6.63
CA VAL A 28 -1.48 7.25 -5.39
C VAL A 28 -1.14 8.71 -5.07
N GLY A 29 0.13 9.13 -5.26
CA GLY A 29 0.54 10.51 -5.04
C GLY A 29 -0.21 11.51 -5.92
N MET A 30 -0.34 11.23 -7.22
CA MET A 30 -1.11 12.08 -8.16
C MET A 30 -2.59 12.16 -7.76
N GLN A 31 -3.20 11.05 -7.37
CA GLN A 31 -4.59 11.02 -6.89
C GLN A 31 -4.75 11.74 -5.55
N THR A 32 -3.72 11.71 -4.68
CA THR A 32 -3.69 12.52 -3.46
C THR A 32 -3.71 14.01 -3.79
N LEU A 33 -2.87 14.45 -4.74
CA LEU A 33 -2.87 15.85 -5.19
C LEU A 33 -4.21 16.22 -5.85
N ASP A 34 -4.87 15.28 -6.55
CA ASP A 34 -6.21 15.53 -7.10
C ASP A 34 -7.24 15.75 -5.98
N VAL A 35 -7.21 14.96 -4.92
CA VAL A 35 -8.05 15.17 -3.73
C VAL A 35 -7.76 16.55 -3.10
N CYS A 36 -6.50 16.91 -2.91
CA CYS A 36 -6.12 18.21 -2.34
C CYS A 36 -6.62 19.38 -3.20
N ARG A 37 -6.58 19.23 -4.51
CA ARG A 37 -7.09 20.23 -5.48
C ARG A 37 -8.59 20.47 -5.36
N HIS A 38 -9.35 19.43 -5.07
CA HIS A 38 -10.81 19.54 -4.86
C HIS A 38 -11.19 20.19 -3.53
N PHE A 39 -10.31 20.13 -2.53
CA PHE A 39 -10.58 20.63 -1.18
C PHE A 39 -9.53 21.66 -0.70
N PRO A 40 -9.27 22.75 -1.44
CA PRO A 40 -8.19 23.69 -1.11
C PRO A 40 -8.41 24.42 0.22
N GLN A 41 -9.65 24.48 0.71
CA GLN A 41 -9.98 25.08 2.01
C GLN A 41 -9.80 24.09 3.18
N LYS A 42 -9.66 22.79 2.89
CA LYS A 42 -9.54 21.72 3.89
C LYS A 42 -8.13 21.17 3.98
N VAL A 43 -7.35 21.21 2.89
CA VAL A 43 -6.01 20.63 2.80
C VAL A 43 -5.04 21.61 2.16
N GLN A 44 -3.88 21.76 2.79
CA GLN A 44 -2.73 22.50 2.26
C GLN A 44 -1.59 21.55 2.00
N VAL A 45 -1.11 21.41 0.77
CA VAL A 45 0.10 20.66 0.44
C VAL A 45 1.31 21.55 0.76
N VAL A 46 1.99 21.23 1.87
CA VAL A 46 3.17 22.00 2.34
C VAL A 46 4.45 21.47 1.70
N ALA A 47 4.53 20.16 1.52
CA ALA A 47 5.71 19.48 1.03
C ALA A 47 5.36 18.36 0.06
N LEU A 48 6.23 18.09 -0.90
CA LEU A 48 6.12 16.95 -1.78
C LEU A 48 7.49 16.30 -2.04
N ALA A 49 7.51 14.99 -2.21
CA ALA A 49 8.69 14.24 -2.59
C ALA A 49 8.43 13.44 -3.87
N VAL A 50 9.43 13.43 -4.74
CA VAL A 50 9.47 12.60 -5.96
C VAL A 50 10.81 11.87 -6.03
N ARG A 51 10.90 10.83 -6.88
CA ARG A 51 12.19 10.18 -7.11
C ARG A 51 13.14 11.10 -7.87
N SER A 52 12.80 11.47 -9.11
CA SER A 52 13.67 12.24 -10.00
C SER A 52 12.94 13.18 -10.97
N SER A 53 11.61 13.17 -10.99
CA SER A 53 10.81 13.96 -11.95
C SER A 53 10.80 15.45 -11.58
N ALA A 54 11.80 16.21 -12.05
CA ALA A 54 11.92 17.65 -11.81
C ALA A 54 10.72 18.44 -12.39
N GLU A 55 10.33 18.13 -13.63
CA GLU A 55 9.20 18.80 -14.30
C GLU A 55 7.89 18.65 -13.50
N PHE A 56 7.57 17.43 -13.09
CA PHE A 56 6.38 17.19 -12.27
C PHE A 56 6.45 17.93 -10.94
N ALA A 57 7.61 17.85 -10.25
CA ALA A 57 7.79 18.47 -8.95
C ALA A 57 7.65 20.00 -9.01
N VAL A 58 8.25 20.65 -10.02
CA VAL A 58 8.14 22.10 -10.23
C VAL A 58 6.69 22.50 -10.52
N LYS A 59 6.01 21.76 -11.40
CA LYS A 59 4.59 22.02 -11.72
C LYS A 59 3.71 21.91 -10.48
N ALA A 60 3.85 20.82 -9.74
CA ALA A 60 3.04 20.59 -8.53
C ALA A 60 3.39 21.59 -7.42
N ALA A 61 4.67 21.92 -7.22
CA ALA A 61 5.09 22.90 -6.22
C ALA A 61 4.52 24.29 -6.50
N ASN A 62 4.47 24.72 -7.76
CA ASN A 62 3.86 26.00 -8.14
C ASN A 62 2.34 25.97 -8.00
N GLU A 63 1.69 24.87 -8.38
CA GLU A 63 0.22 24.73 -8.25
C GLU A 63 -0.25 24.84 -6.80
N PHE A 64 0.44 24.17 -5.87
CA PHE A 64 0.07 24.11 -4.45
C PHE A 64 0.83 25.12 -3.59
N ASN A 65 1.71 25.93 -4.17
CA ASN A 65 2.60 26.85 -3.45
C ASN A 65 3.36 26.14 -2.32
N CYS A 66 3.98 24.98 -2.65
CA CYS A 66 4.69 24.17 -1.68
C CYS A 66 5.94 24.88 -1.13
N LYS A 67 6.16 24.73 0.17
CA LYS A 67 7.36 25.27 0.84
C LYS A 67 8.59 24.36 0.71
N TYR A 68 8.38 23.07 0.51
CA TYR A 68 9.44 22.05 0.49
C TYR A 68 9.23 21.05 -0.64
N VAL A 69 10.33 20.76 -1.34
CA VAL A 69 10.38 19.70 -2.36
C VAL A 69 11.61 18.83 -2.10
N ALA A 70 11.43 17.51 -2.06
CA ALA A 70 12.53 16.56 -1.95
C ALA A 70 12.63 15.67 -3.19
N PHE A 71 13.86 15.42 -3.63
CA PHE A 71 14.18 14.48 -4.69
C PHE A 71 14.99 13.33 -4.08
N ALA A 72 14.46 12.10 -4.15
CA ALA A 72 15.18 10.94 -3.64
C ALA A 72 16.46 10.66 -4.42
N ASP A 73 16.48 10.99 -5.72
CA ASP A 73 17.65 10.91 -6.59
C ASP A 73 18.46 12.22 -6.53
N ALA A 74 19.63 12.15 -5.92
CA ALA A 74 20.51 13.31 -5.77
C ALA A 74 21.07 13.84 -7.10
N SER A 75 21.02 13.06 -8.19
CA SER A 75 21.49 13.48 -9.53
C SER A 75 20.66 14.61 -10.12
N VAL A 76 19.46 14.86 -9.59
CA VAL A 76 18.57 15.98 -10.01
C VAL A 76 19.15 17.34 -9.56
N LYS A 77 20.05 17.38 -8.59
CA LYS A 77 20.69 18.62 -8.12
C LYS A 77 21.37 19.35 -9.29
N GLY A 78 21.04 20.62 -9.43
CA GLY A 78 21.57 21.46 -10.52
C GLY A 78 20.76 21.37 -11.83
N ASN A 79 19.63 20.67 -11.86
CA ASN A 79 18.70 20.69 -13.00
C ASN A 79 18.09 22.10 -13.14
N VAL A 80 18.21 22.70 -14.33
CA VAL A 80 17.75 24.06 -14.63
C VAL A 80 16.23 24.25 -14.41
N LEU A 81 15.42 23.20 -14.46
CA LEU A 81 13.99 23.29 -14.18
C LEU A 81 13.70 23.72 -12.75
N LEU A 82 14.62 23.48 -11.81
CA LEU A 82 14.46 23.81 -10.40
C LEU A 82 14.45 25.33 -10.14
N ASP A 83 15.01 26.13 -11.07
CA ASP A 83 14.97 27.60 -11.00
C ASP A 83 13.51 28.13 -11.10
N ALA A 84 12.59 27.32 -11.61
CA ALA A 84 11.17 27.65 -11.71
C ALA A 84 10.33 27.20 -10.49
N LEU A 85 10.95 26.72 -9.40
CA LEU A 85 10.25 26.49 -8.13
C LEU A 85 9.72 27.81 -7.53
N PRO A 86 8.66 27.78 -6.70
CA PRO A 86 8.22 28.96 -5.96
C PRO A 86 9.39 29.62 -5.22
N GLN A 87 9.42 30.95 -5.13
CA GLN A 87 10.55 31.72 -4.59
C GLN A 87 10.98 31.28 -3.20
N ASP A 88 10.04 30.90 -2.32
CA ASP A 88 10.31 30.47 -0.94
C ASP A 88 10.38 28.93 -0.80
N CYS A 89 10.36 28.19 -1.91
CA CYS A 89 10.41 26.75 -1.90
C CYS A 89 11.83 26.24 -1.74
N LYS A 90 12.04 25.37 -0.74
CA LYS A 90 13.34 24.75 -0.47
C LYS A 90 13.42 23.37 -1.12
N ALA A 91 14.36 23.20 -2.05
CA ALA A 91 14.66 21.91 -2.66
C ALA A 91 15.73 21.17 -1.86
N SER A 92 15.54 19.87 -1.64
CA SER A 92 16.48 18.98 -0.95
C SER A 92 16.64 17.66 -1.73
N PHE A 93 17.77 16.95 -1.53
CA PHE A 93 18.19 15.85 -2.40
C PHE A 93 18.72 14.68 -1.57
N GLY A 94 18.48 13.47 -2.05
CA GLY A 94 18.86 12.22 -1.41
C GLY A 94 17.70 11.57 -0.64
N PRO A 95 17.86 10.28 -0.27
CA PRO A 95 16.83 9.55 0.48
C PRO A 95 16.50 10.21 1.83
N GLU A 96 17.48 10.76 2.53
CA GLU A 96 17.32 11.45 3.81
C GLU A 96 16.47 12.72 3.68
N ALA A 97 16.50 13.38 2.52
CA ALA A 97 15.68 14.54 2.24
C ALA A 97 14.19 14.19 2.22
N VAL A 98 13.83 13.00 1.71
CA VAL A 98 12.45 12.49 1.72
C VAL A 98 11.99 12.23 3.16
N GLN A 99 12.85 11.62 3.99
CA GLN A 99 12.55 11.38 5.41
C GLN A 99 12.40 12.68 6.19
N ALA A 100 13.21 13.70 5.87
CA ALA A 100 13.14 15.00 6.53
C ALA A 100 11.80 15.70 6.32
N LEU A 101 11.12 15.48 5.17
CA LEU A 101 9.78 16.04 4.95
C LEU A 101 8.73 15.42 5.89
N ALA A 102 8.93 14.19 6.30
CA ALA A 102 8.00 13.48 7.19
C ALA A 102 8.00 14.01 8.63
N VAL A 103 9.01 14.79 9.02
CA VAL A 103 9.18 15.30 10.39
C VAL A 103 9.05 16.81 10.52
N LEU A 104 8.74 17.53 9.43
CA LEU A 104 8.57 19.00 9.44
C LEU A 104 7.50 19.44 10.44
N ASP A 105 7.78 20.49 11.22
CA ASP A 105 6.81 21.04 12.18
C ASP A 105 5.55 21.59 11.51
N GLU A 106 5.70 22.06 10.27
CA GLU A 106 4.60 22.57 9.45
C GLU A 106 3.73 21.47 8.84
N VAL A 107 4.03 20.18 9.04
CA VAL A 107 3.26 19.06 8.52
C VAL A 107 2.47 18.39 9.65
N ASP A 108 1.17 18.20 9.43
CA ASP A 108 0.27 17.50 10.35
C ASP A 108 0.07 16.04 9.92
N CYS A 109 0.02 15.81 8.61
CA CYS A 109 -0.24 14.50 8.02
C CYS A 109 0.75 14.19 6.90
N VAL A 110 1.31 12.99 6.92
CA VAL A 110 2.20 12.47 5.89
C VAL A 110 1.44 11.43 5.07
N VAL A 111 1.25 11.68 3.78
CA VAL A 111 0.78 10.65 2.83
C VAL A 111 2.00 9.92 2.30
N ASN A 112 2.19 8.69 2.76
CA ASN A 112 3.33 7.87 2.33
C ASN A 112 2.92 6.96 1.16
N ALA A 113 3.19 7.42 -0.06
CA ALA A 113 2.96 6.71 -1.32
C ALA A 113 4.29 6.36 -2.04
N VAL A 114 5.38 6.27 -1.29
CA VAL A 114 6.68 5.79 -1.79
C VAL A 114 6.57 4.30 -2.09
N VAL A 115 7.10 3.84 -3.21
CA VAL A 115 7.04 2.44 -3.62
C VAL A 115 8.18 1.62 -2.98
N GLY A 116 7.88 0.38 -2.57
CA GLY A 116 8.85 -0.56 -2.02
C GLY A 116 9.27 -0.24 -0.57
N GLU A 117 10.28 -0.92 -0.06
CA GLU A 117 10.74 -0.79 1.34
C GLU A 117 11.23 0.61 1.72
N ALA A 118 11.67 1.43 0.74
CA ALA A 118 12.14 2.80 0.99
C ALA A 118 11.13 3.68 1.73
N GLY A 119 9.83 3.34 1.66
CA GLY A 119 8.76 4.04 2.39
C GLY A 119 8.78 3.82 3.89
N ILE A 120 9.40 2.73 4.39
CA ILE A 120 9.40 2.42 5.83
C ILE A 120 10.16 3.47 6.65
N TYR A 121 11.28 3.98 6.13
CA TYR A 121 12.10 4.98 6.80
C TYR A 121 11.31 6.27 7.07
N ALA A 122 10.58 6.75 6.04
CA ALA A 122 9.73 7.93 6.18
C ALA A 122 8.51 7.65 7.09
N GLY A 123 7.93 6.45 7.02
CA GLY A 123 6.83 6.03 7.88
C GLY A 123 7.23 6.03 9.36
N LEU A 124 8.36 5.40 9.69
CA LEU A 124 8.91 5.39 11.06
C LEU A 124 9.25 6.80 11.56
N ALA A 125 9.84 7.64 10.69
CA ALA A 125 10.15 9.03 11.04
C ALA A 125 8.87 9.81 11.36
N ALA A 126 7.83 9.70 10.54
CA ALA A 126 6.54 10.36 10.74
C ALA A 126 5.88 9.92 12.07
N VAL A 127 5.85 8.61 12.33
CA VAL A 127 5.25 8.06 13.56
C VAL A 127 5.99 8.54 14.81
N LYS A 128 7.33 8.48 14.80
CA LYS A 128 8.18 8.97 15.91
C LYS A 128 8.01 10.48 16.16
N ALA A 129 7.80 11.26 15.09
CA ALA A 129 7.52 12.69 15.18
C ALA A 129 6.07 13.03 15.58
N GLY A 130 5.23 12.02 15.84
CA GLY A 130 3.83 12.23 16.26
C GLY A 130 2.90 12.70 15.13
N LYS A 131 3.33 12.58 13.86
CA LYS A 131 2.51 12.96 12.70
C LYS A 131 1.43 11.92 12.44
N VAL A 132 0.30 12.35 11.86
CA VAL A 132 -0.65 11.40 11.28
C VAL A 132 -0.04 10.81 10.00
N LEU A 133 -0.14 9.50 9.84
CA LEU A 133 0.40 8.77 8.71
C LEU A 133 -0.75 8.17 7.89
N ALA A 134 -1.05 8.79 6.73
CA ALA A 134 -1.92 8.21 5.71
C ALA A 134 -1.06 7.25 4.86
N TYR A 135 -1.23 5.95 5.09
CA TYR A 135 -0.26 4.95 4.64
C TYR A 135 -0.76 4.16 3.43
N ALA A 136 -0.03 4.30 2.31
CA ALA A 136 -0.36 3.65 1.03
C ALA A 136 0.70 2.64 0.56
N ASN A 137 1.80 2.48 1.32
CA ASN A 137 2.89 1.57 0.96
C ASN A 137 2.76 0.24 1.71
N LYS A 138 2.07 -0.71 1.10
CA LYS A 138 1.85 -2.04 1.70
C LYS A 138 3.14 -2.82 1.92
N GLU A 139 4.08 -2.75 0.96
CA GLU A 139 5.33 -3.50 1.03
C GLU A 139 6.14 -3.15 2.29
N SER A 140 6.12 -1.88 2.69
CA SER A 140 6.82 -1.46 3.91
C SER A 140 6.20 -2.04 5.19
N ILE A 141 4.87 -2.24 5.25
CA ILE A 141 4.23 -2.90 6.39
C ILE A 141 4.51 -4.40 6.35
N VAL A 142 4.47 -5.02 5.17
CA VAL A 142 4.83 -6.44 5.01
C VAL A 142 6.26 -6.72 5.49
N VAL A 143 7.21 -5.84 5.14
CA VAL A 143 8.63 -6.01 5.48
C VAL A 143 8.94 -5.60 6.92
N GLY A 144 8.38 -4.48 7.39
CA GLY A 144 8.78 -3.86 8.64
C GLY A 144 7.63 -3.57 9.61
N GLY A 145 6.50 -4.26 9.47
CA GLY A 145 5.36 -4.11 10.36
C GLY A 145 5.71 -4.33 11.82
N ASP A 146 6.57 -5.32 12.11
CA ASP A 146 7.06 -5.59 13.47
C ASP A 146 7.83 -4.41 14.10
N LEU A 147 8.46 -3.56 13.28
CA LEU A 147 9.16 -2.37 13.75
C LEU A 147 8.27 -1.13 13.82
N LEU A 148 7.30 -1.01 12.91
CA LEU A 148 6.45 0.16 12.78
C LEU A 148 5.29 0.12 13.77
N MET A 149 4.54 -0.99 13.81
CA MET A 149 3.27 -1.06 14.53
C MET A 149 3.39 -0.87 16.04
N PRO A 150 4.45 -1.34 16.74
CA PRO A 150 4.63 -1.06 18.16
C PRO A 150 4.81 0.42 18.52
N LEU A 151 5.17 1.27 17.53
CA LEU A 151 5.37 2.71 17.72
C LEU A 151 4.12 3.53 17.38
N VAL A 152 3.17 2.94 16.66
CA VAL A 152 1.94 3.61 16.22
C VAL A 152 1.00 3.79 17.39
N LYS A 153 0.54 5.02 17.59
CA LYS A 153 -0.51 5.33 18.58
C LYS A 153 -1.89 5.20 17.93
N PRO A 154 -2.95 4.89 18.70
CA PRO A 154 -4.31 4.90 18.18
C PRO A 154 -4.64 6.18 17.42
N GLY A 155 -5.25 6.04 16.22
CA GLY A 155 -5.60 7.16 15.35
C GLY A 155 -4.44 7.84 14.61
N GLN A 156 -3.20 7.41 14.82
CA GLN A 156 -2.02 7.98 14.17
C GLN A 156 -1.78 7.43 12.76
N LEU A 157 -2.14 6.18 12.48
CA LEU A 157 -2.04 5.55 11.17
C LEU A 157 -3.43 5.32 10.58
N ILE A 158 -3.65 5.81 9.35
CA ILE A 158 -4.88 5.64 8.58
C ILE A 158 -4.53 4.92 7.27
N PRO A 159 -5.07 3.72 7.03
CA PRO A 159 -4.79 2.98 5.80
C PRO A 159 -5.37 3.69 4.56
N VAL A 160 -4.59 3.70 3.48
CA VAL A 160 -4.98 4.24 2.17
C VAL A 160 -5.24 3.12 1.17
N ASP A 161 -4.61 1.95 1.33
CA ASP A 161 -4.94 0.80 0.49
C ASP A 161 -6.45 0.50 0.59
N SER A 162 -7.11 0.22 -0.54
CA SER A 162 -8.58 0.21 -0.62
C SER A 162 -9.22 -0.80 0.32
N GLU A 163 -8.67 -1.99 0.41
CA GLU A 163 -9.14 -3.07 1.25
C GLU A 163 -8.95 -2.75 2.75
N HIS A 164 -7.77 -2.24 3.09
CA HIS A 164 -7.46 -1.87 4.48
C HIS A 164 -8.23 -0.64 4.95
N SER A 165 -8.43 0.34 4.06
CA SER A 165 -9.34 1.45 4.32
C SER A 165 -10.77 0.97 4.56
N ALA A 166 -11.23 -0.03 3.79
CA ALA A 166 -12.56 -0.62 3.97
C ALA A 166 -12.69 -1.33 5.32
N ILE A 167 -11.71 -2.16 5.70
CA ILE A 167 -11.67 -2.84 7.00
C ILE A 167 -11.67 -1.80 8.12
N PHE A 168 -10.80 -0.79 8.03
CA PHE A 168 -10.73 0.29 9.01
C PHE A 168 -12.10 0.98 9.17
N GLN A 169 -12.80 1.28 8.08
CA GLN A 169 -14.12 1.91 8.11
C GLN A 169 -15.19 0.99 8.74
N CYS A 170 -15.10 -0.33 8.52
CA CYS A 170 -16.01 -1.30 9.15
C CYS A 170 -15.78 -1.43 10.65
N LEU A 171 -14.56 -1.19 11.13
CA LEU A 171 -14.18 -1.32 12.54
C LEU A 171 -14.36 -0.04 13.37
N ILE A 172 -14.70 1.10 12.75
CA ILE A 172 -14.96 2.34 13.49
C ILE A 172 -16.11 2.13 14.47
N GLY A 173 -15.85 2.33 15.76
CA GLY A 173 -16.83 2.17 16.83
C GLY A 173 -17.09 0.73 17.25
N GLU A 174 -16.34 -0.23 16.72
CA GLU A 174 -16.39 -1.64 17.10
C GLU A 174 -15.25 -1.99 18.06
N ASN A 175 -15.44 -3.06 18.82
CA ASN A 175 -14.39 -3.65 19.63
C ASN A 175 -13.59 -4.65 18.78
N PRO A 176 -12.28 -4.45 18.56
CA PRO A 176 -11.46 -5.40 17.79
C PRO A 176 -11.42 -6.82 18.35
N ALA A 177 -11.68 -7.00 19.64
CA ALA A 177 -11.76 -8.33 20.27
C ALA A 177 -12.94 -9.16 19.74
N ASP A 178 -13.96 -8.51 19.19
CA ASP A 178 -15.17 -9.17 18.68
C ASP A 178 -15.04 -9.57 17.20
N ILE A 179 -13.86 -9.40 16.60
CA ILE A 179 -13.59 -9.85 15.23
C ILE A 179 -13.54 -11.38 15.19
N GLN A 180 -14.49 -11.98 14.48
CA GLN A 180 -14.46 -13.41 14.14
C GLN A 180 -13.55 -13.65 12.97
N ARG A 181 -13.69 -12.85 11.88
CA ARG A 181 -12.94 -12.99 10.63
C ARG A 181 -12.92 -11.67 9.85
N ILE A 182 -11.85 -11.46 9.11
CA ILE A 182 -11.74 -10.37 8.11
C ILE A 182 -11.71 -10.99 6.71
N TRP A 183 -12.56 -10.48 5.83
CA TRP A 183 -12.67 -10.89 4.43
C TRP A 183 -12.03 -9.82 3.54
N LEU A 184 -10.83 -10.10 3.00
CA LEU A 184 -10.22 -9.25 1.98
C LEU A 184 -10.79 -9.62 0.62
N THR A 185 -11.38 -8.67 -0.07
CA THR A 185 -11.91 -8.92 -1.40
C THR A 185 -10.85 -8.66 -2.48
N CYS A 186 -10.97 -9.32 -3.62
CA CYS A 186 -10.16 -9.06 -4.80
C CYS A 186 -10.97 -9.31 -6.08
N SER A 187 -10.51 -8.77 -7.23
CA SER A 187 -11.11 -9.08 -8.53
C SER A 187 -10.80 -10.49 -9.03
N GLY A 188 -9.81 -11.17 -8.41
CA GLY A 188 -9.25 -12.43 -8.88
C GLY A 188 -8.30 -12.30 -10.07
N GLY A 189 -8.00 -11.06 -10.50
CA GLY A 189 -7.09 -10.78 -11.61
C GLY A 189 -7.62 -11.21 -12.99
N PRO A 190 -6.76 -11.17 -14.02
CA PRO A 190 -7.14 -11.52 -15.39
C PRO A 190 -7.35 -13.03 -15.57
N PHE A 191 -6.76 -13.87 -14.72
CA PHE A 191 -6.75 -15.34 -14.88
C PHE A 191 -7.73 -16.08 -13.96
N PHE A 192 -8.69 -15.37 -13.38
CA PHE A 192 -9.72 -16.01 -12.57
C PHE A 192 -10.41 -17.15 -13.35
N GLY A 193 -10.42 -18.35 -12.76
CA GLY A 193 -11.00 -19.56 -13.36
C GLY A 193 -10.09 -20.31 -14.31
N TYR A 194 -8.83 -19.87 -14.51
CA TYR A 194 -7.85 -20.63 -15.28
C TYR A 194 -7.32 -21.81 -14.47
N SER A 195 -7.02 -22.90 -15.18
CA SER A 195 -6.26 -24.05 -14.63
C SER A 195 -4.74 -23.77 -14.70
N ARG A 196 -3.94 -24.48 -13.89
CA ARG A 196 -2.47 -24.40 -13.98
C ARG A 196 -1.94 -24.70 -15.38
N GLU A 197 -2.60 -25.59 -16.14
CA GLU A 197 -2.19 -25.91 -17.51
C GLU A 197 -2.35 -24.68 -18.43
N GLN A 198 -3.46 -23.94 -18.30
CA GLN A 198 -3.68 -22.72 -19.08
C GLN A 198 -2.67 -21.62 -18.69
N LEU A 199 -2.29 -21.54 -17.41
CA LEU A 199 -1.32 -20.56 -16.91
C LEU A 199 0.10 -20.76 -17.45
N LYS A 200 0.45 -21.96 -17.97
CA LYS A 200 1.77 -22.22 -18.59
C LYS A 200 2.00 -21.38 -19.85
N HIS A 201 0.94 -20.93 -20.50
CA HIS A 201 1.00 -20.29 -21.82
C HIS A 201 0.69 -18.80 -21.80
N VAL A 202 0.47 -18.20 -20.60
CA VAL A 202 0.14 -16.78 -20.50
C VAL A 202 1.38 -15.92 -20.63
N SER A 203 1.21 -14.80 -21.33
CA SER A 203 2.25 -13.78 -21.52
C SER A 203 2.19 -12.67 -20.47
N ALA A 204 3.21 -11.82 -20.45
CA ALA A 204 3.22 -10.63 -19.61
C ALA A 204 2.09 -9.65 -20.00
N ASP A 205 1.78 -9.54 -21.29
CA ASP A 205 0.71 -8.66 -21.78
C ASP A 205 -0.67 -9.18 -21.33
N ASP A 206 -0.90 -10.50 -21.34
CA ASP A 206 -2.13 -11.09 -20.78
C ASP A 206 -2.27 -10.79 -19.29
N ALA A 207 -1.19 -10.91 -18.53
CA ALA A 207 -1.16 -10.64 -17.10
C ALA A 207 -1.34 -9.15 -16.76
N LEU A 208 -0.97 -8.24 -17.66
CA LEU A 208 -1.16 -6.80 -17.51
C LEU A 208 -2.60 -6.33 -17.83
N ALA A 209 -3.45 -7.18 -18.38
CA ALA A 209 -4.85 -6.88 -18.71
C ALA A 209 -5.77 -6.98 -17.48
N HIS A 210 -5.58 -6.12 -16.47
CA HIS A 210 -6.41 -6.15 -15.26
C HIS A 210 -7.87 -5.78 -15.56
N PRO A 211 -8.88 -6.55 -15.03
CA PRO A 211 -10.29 -6.38 -15.42
C PRO A 211 -10.95 -5.08 -14.95
N THR A 212 -10.50 -4.49 -13.83
CA THR A 212 -11.21 -3.38 -13.16
C THR A 212 -10.34 -2.17 -12.87
N TRP A 213 -9.06 -2.36 -12.51
CA TRP A 213 -8.17 -1.29 -12.08
C TRP A 213 -7.10 -0.96 -13.14
N LYS A 214 -6.80 0.34 -13.28
CA LYS A 214 -5.64 0.80 -14.05
C LYS A 214 -4.50 1.12 -13.07
N MET A 215 -3.51 0.26 -13.01
CA MET A 215 -2.44 0.32 -12.02
C MET A 215 -1.05 0.22 -12.68
N GLY A 216 0.00 0.40 -11.87
CA GLY A 216 1.37 0.15 -12.32
C GLY A 216 1.62 -1.33 -12.65
N ALA A 217 2.60 -1.59 -13.54
CA ALA A 217 2.87 -2.94 -14.04
C ALA A 217 3.21 -3.96 -12.93
N LYS A 218 3.98 -3.56 -11.89
CA LYS A 218 4.35 -4.46 -10.78
C LYS A 218 3.11 -4.99 -10.07
N ILE A 219 2.26 -4.12 -9.58
CA ILE A 219 1.05 -4.49 -8.83
C ILE A 219 0.04 -5.25 -9.70
N THR A 220 -0.02 -4.96 -11.02
CA THR A 220 -0.92 -5.68 -11.93
C THR A 220 -0.52 -7.14 -12.07
N ILE A 221 0.79 -7.45 -12.19
CA ILE A 221 1.29 -8.84 -12.16
C ILE A 221 1.03 -9.48 -10.80
N ASP A 222 1.25 -8.76 -9.70
CA ASP A 222 0.96 -9.28 -8.35
C ASP A 222 -0.53 -9.60 -8.16
N CYS A 223 -1.44 -8.84 -8.81
CA CYS A 223 -2.86 -9.18 -8.83
C CYS A 223 -3.14 -10.44 -9.67
N ALA A 224 -2.44 -10.61 -10.79
CA ALA A 224 -2.60 -11.79 -11.65
C ALA A 224 -2.17 -13.09 -10.95
N THR A 225 -1.13 -13.05 -10.11
CA THR A 225 -0.62 -14.18 -9.31
C THR A 225 -1.34 -14.34 -7.96
N LEU A 226 -2.21 -13.42 -7.56
CA LEU A 226 -2.76 -13.24 -6.22
C LEU A 226 -1.70 -12.91 -5.14
N MET A 227 -0.45 -12.64 -5.51
CA MET A 227 0.57 -12.15 -4.56
C MET A 227 0.16 -10.81 -3.94
N ASN A 228 -0.47 -9.91 -4.71
CA ASN A 228 -0.97 -8.64 -4.15
C ASN A 228 -1.91 -8.89 -2.97
N LYS A 229 -2.83 -9.86 -3.10
CA LYS A 229 -3.73 -10.23 -2.03
C LYS A 229 -3.01 -10.90 -0.86
N GLY A 230 -1.96 -11.67 -1.17
CA GLY A 230 -1.07 -12.24 -0.15
C GLY A 230 -0.35 -11.16 0.68
N LEU A 231 0.21 -10.13 0.02
CA LEU A 231 0.81 -8.97 0.71
C LEU A 231 -0.22 -8.26 1.60
N GLU A 232 -1.43 -8.11 1.11
CA GLU A 232 -2.53 -7.48 1.84
C GLU A 232 -3.01 -8.29 3.06
N LEU A 233 -2.93 -9.64 3.03
CA LEU A 233 -3.16 -10.46 4.23
C LEU A 233 -2.16 -10.12 5.34
N ILE A 234 -0.87 -10.02 5.00
CA ILE A 234 0.18 -9.69 5.96
C ILE A 234 0.02 -8.24 6.46
N GLU A 235 -0.32 -7.31 5.58
CA GLU A 235 -0.62 -5.93 5.96
C GLU A 235 -1.81 -5.86 6.92
N ALA A 236 -2.91 -6.59 6.66
CA ALA A 236 -4.07 -6.65 7.54
C ALA A 236 -3.73 -7.26 8.91
N HIS A 237 -2.90 -8.33 8.93
CA HIS A 237 -2.38 -8.91 10.16
C HIS A 237 -1.72 -7.86 11.05
N HIS A 238 -0.82 -7.06 10.48
CA HIS A 238 -0.12 -6.00 11.22
C HIS A 238 -1.04 -4.84 11.62
N LEU A 239 -1.84 -4.31 10.68
CA LEU A 239 -2.65 -3.12 10.93
C LEU A 239 -3.75 -3.34 11.95
N PHE A 240 -4.38 -4.51 11.93
CA PHE A 240 -5.55 -4.80 12.75
C PHE A 240 -5.27 -5.76 13.90
N ASP A 241 -4.00 -6.14 14.10
CA ASP A 241 -3.59 -7.11 15.14
C ASP A 241 -4.43 -8.40 15.07
N THR A 242 -4.72 -8.85 13.84
CA THR A 242 -5.59 -9.99 13.58
C THR A 242 -4.75 -11.20 13.16
N PRO A 243 -4.88 -12.35 13.82
CA PRO A 243 -4.15 -13.56 13.45
C PRO A 243 -4.41 -13.99 11.99
N MET A 244 -3.40 -14.56 11.33
CA MET A 244 -3.46 -14.95 9.91
C MET A 244 -4.57 -15.98 9.60
N ASP A 245 -4.96 -16.82 10.57
CA ASP A 245 -6.03 -17.81 10.46
C ASP A 245 -7.45 -17.20 10.52
N LYS A 246 -7.56 -15.93 10.90
CA LYS A 246 -8.80 -15.14 10.84
C LYS A 246 -8.91 -14.27 9.59
N LEU A 247 -7.92 -14.31 8.71
CA LEU A 247 -7.87 -13.53 7.47
C LEU A 247 -8.20 -14.41 6.27
N GLU A 248 -9.27 -14.07 5.56
CA GLU A 248 -9.75 -14.83 4.40
C GLU A 248 -9.78 -13.97 3.13
N VAL A 249 -9.69 -14.63 1.99
CA VAL A 249 -9.75 -13.98 0.68
C VAL A 249 -11.02 -14.38 -0.05
N LEU A 250 -11.78 -13.37 -0.46
CA LEU A 250 -12.99 -13.53 -1.26
C LEU A 250 -12.79 -12.89 -2.65
N VAL A 251 -12.95 -13.66 -3.70
CA VAL A 251 -12.94 -13.13 -5.06
C VAL A 251 -14.31 -12.52 -5.36
N HIS A 252 -14.33 -11.19 -5.50
CA HIS A 252 -15.50 -10.38 -5.83
C HIS A 252 -15.24 -9.64 -7.15
N ARG A 253 -15.65 -10.24 -8.26
CA ARG A 253 -15.34 -9.79 -9.63
C ARG A 253 -15.76 -8.35 -9.93
N GLN A 254 -16.88 -7.91 -9.34
CA GLN A 254 -17.43 -6.58 -9.56
C GLN A 254 -16.63 -5.48 -8.86
N SER A 255 -15.74 -5.82 -7.90
CA SER A 255 -14.92 -4.88 -7.13
C SER A 255 -15.73 -3.71 -6.53
N ARG A 256 -16.95 -3.99 -6.04
CA ARG A 256 -17.82 -3.02 -5.36
C ARG A 256 -17.74 -3.12 -3.85
N ILE A 257 -17.59 -4.34 -3.33
CA ILE A 257 -17.23 -4.60 -1.93
C ILE A 257 -15.71 -4.57 -1.85
N HIS A 258 -15.18 -3.65 -1.06
CA HIS A 258 -13.73 -3.49 -0.94
C HIS A 258 -13.11 -4.31 0.18
N SER A 259 -13.85 -4.65 1.22
CA SER A 259 -13.59 -5.70 2.22
C SER A 259 -14.75 -5.77 3.22
N MET A 260 -14.73 -6.78 4.08
CA MET A 260 -15.77 -7.02 5.08
C MET A 260 -15.15 -7.50 6.40
N VAL A 261 -15.86 -7.25 7.51
CA VAL A 261 -15.53 -7.76 8.83
C VAL A 261 -16.73 -8.55 9.37
N GLU A 262 -16.49 -9.80 9.71
CA GLU A 262 -17.43 -10.68 10.37
C GLU A 262 -17.15 -10.68 11.87
N PHE A 263 -18.19 -10.50 12.67
CA PHE A 263 -18.10 -10.44 14.12
C PHE A 263 -18.56 -11.75 14.76
N VAL A 264 -18.23 -11.95 16.04
CA VAL A 264 -18.53 -13.18 16.81
C VAL A 264 -20.02 -13.50 16.91
N ASP A 265 -20.91 -12.52 16.73
CA ASP A 265 -22.36 -12.69 16.69
C ASP A 265 -22.91 -13.11 15.31
N GLY A 266 -22.02 -13.26 14.32
CA GLY A 266 -22.35 -13.59 12.92
C GLY A 266 -22.75 -12.39 12.07
N SER A 267 -22.75 -11.17 12.61
CA SER A 267 -22.97 -9.97 11.79
C SER A 267 -21.79 -9.70 10.89
N VAL A 268 -22.04 -9.15 9.70
CA VAL A 268 -21.00 -8.76 8.73
C VAL A 268 -21.18 -7.29 8.37
N LYS A 269 -20.11 -6.50 8.56
CA LYS A 269 -20.02 -5.14 8.02
C LYS A 269 -19.19 -5.15 6.76
N ALA A 270 -19.63 -4.44 5.73
CA ALA A 270 -18.93 -4.30 4.45
C ALA A 270 -18.84 -2.83 4.04
N GLN A 271 -17.69 -2.41 3.52
CA GLN A 271 -17.56 -1.12 2.87
C GLN A 271 -17.67 -1.30 1.37
N LEU A 272 -18.59 -0.54 0.75
CA LEU A 272 -18.84 -0.56 -0.68
C LEU A 272 -18.54 0.82 -1.29
N GLY A 273 -18.04 0.80 -2.55
CA GLY A 273 -17.70 2.03 -3.23
C GLY A 273 -17.35 1.83 -4.71
N ALA A 274 -17.01 2.91 -5.38
CA ALA A 274 -16.40 2.87 -6.70
C ALA A 274 -14.96 2.36 -6.61
N SER A 275 -14.47 1.72 -7.68
CA SER A 275 -13.06 1.34 -7.83
C SER A 275 -12.22 2.57 -8.19
N ASP A 276 -12.04 3.47 -7.21
CA ASP A 276 -11.36 4.75 -7.34
C ASP A 276 -10.55 5.05 -6.06
N MET A 277 -9.23 5.10 -6.19
CA MET A 277 -8.34 5.34 -5.05
C MET A 277 -8.52 6.71 -4.37
N ARG A 278 -9.16 7.66 -5.04
CA ARG A 278 -9.48 8.95 -4.40
C ARG A 278 -10.45 8.79 -3.23
N LEU A 279 -11.25 7.73 -3.22
CA LEU A 279 -12.18 7.45 -2.14
C LEU A 279 -11.46 7.12 -0.82
N PRO A 280 -10.56 6.11 -0.72
CA PRO A 280 -9.80 5.85 0.49
C PRO A 280 -8.79 6.97 0.83
N ILE A 281 -8.19 7.62 -0.17
CA ILE A 281 -7.31 8.79 0.05
C ILE A 281 -8.08 9.92 0.70
N GLN A 282 -9.22 10.30 0.13
CA GLN A 282 -10.09 11.35 0.68
C GLN A 282 -10.50 11.01 2.11
N PHE A 283 -10.88 9.74 2.35
CA PHE A 283 -11.25 9.29 3.68
C PHE A 283 -10.09 9.44 4.68
N ALA A 284 -8.86 9.01 4.31
CA ALA A 284 -7.69 9.14 5.18
C ALA A 284 -7.36 10.59 5.54
N LEU A 285 -7.55 11.53 4.60
CA LEU A 285 -7.34 12.96 4.82
C LEU A 285 -8.47 13.61 5.61
N SER A 286 -9.71 13.15 5.44
CA SER A 286 -10.88 13.74 6.11
C SER A 286 -11.19 13.15 7.47
N TYR A 287 -10.74 11.95 7.77
CA TYR A 287 -11.08 11.23 8.99
C TYR A 287 -10.85 12.05 10.26
N PRO A 288 -11.80 12.13 11.23
CA PRO A 288 -12.98 11.26 11.39
C PRO A 288 -14.22 11.71 10.58
N HIS A 289 -14.13 12.80 9.84
CA HIS A 289 -15.25 13.33 9.06
C HIS A 289 -15.29 12.71 7.66
N ARG A 290 -16.36 13.02 6.91
CA ARG A 290 -16.46 12.71 5.49
C ARG A 290 -16.67 13.99 4.72
N TRP A 291 -15.92 14.17 3.61
CA TRP A 291 -16.13 15.29 2.68
C TRP A 291 -17.04 14.83 1.52
N PRO A 292 -17.63 15.79 0.76
CA PRO A 292 -18.39 15.45 -0.44
C PRO A 292 -17.60 14.56 -1.40
N ALA A 293 -18.27 13.60 -2.05
CA ALA A 293 -17.62 12.62 -2.91
C ALA A 293 -16.97 13.28 -4.14
N ILE A 294 -15.73 12.93 -4.44
CA ILE A 294 -15.04 13.21 -5.72
C ILE A 294 -15.26 12.03 -6.67
N ALA A 295 -15.18 10.81 -6.15
CA ALA A 295 -15.43 9.60 -6.92
C ALA A 295 -16.93 9.51 -7.31
N LYS A 296 -17.19 8.96 -8.51
CA LYS A 296 -18.57 8.74 -8.96
C LYS A 296 -19.26 7.78 -7.98
N PRO A 297 -20.50 8.08 -7.52
CA PRO A 297 -21.25 7.15 -6.68
C PRO A 297 -21.47 5.80 -7.34
N VAL A 298 -21.76 4.78 -6.53
CA VAL A 298 -22.12 3.44 -7.02
C VAL A 298 -23.51 3.48 -7.64
N GLU A 299 -23.62 3.06 -8.88
CA GLU A 299 -24.90 2.91 -9.59
C GLU A 299 -25.48 1.55 -9.26
N TRP A 300 -26.39 1.50 -8.31
CA TRP A 300 -26.91 0.25 -7.76
C TRP A 300 -27.65 -0.62 -8.78
N GLN A 301 -28.32 -0.01 -9.77
CA GLN A 301 -29.02 -0.73 -10.83
C GLN A 301 -28.08 -1.48 -11.77
N GLU A 302 -26.84 -0.98 -11.92
CA GLU A 302 -25.79 -1.59 -12.76
C GLU A 302 -24.89 -2.54 -11.97
N THR A 303 -25.01 -2.57 -10.64
CA THR A 303 -24.06 -3.24 -9.76
C THR A 303 -24.51 -4.64 -9.33
N ALA A 304 -25.80 -4.92 -9.35
CA ALA A 304 -26.35 -6.23 -8.96
C ALA A 304 -26.27 -7.24 -10.11
N PRO A 305 -26.08 -8.56 -9.83
CA PRO A 305 -25.86 -9.14 -8.51
C PRO A 305 -24.41 -8.94 -8.00
N LEU A 306 -24.23 -8.88 -6.68
CA LEU A 306 -22.93 -9.01 -6.04
C LEU A 306 -22.61 -10.49 -5.85
N THR A 307 -21.44 -10.93 -6.31
CA THR A 307 -21.00 -12.33 -6.22
C THR A 307 -19.71 -12.44 -5.43
N GLY A 308 -19.49 -13.62 -4.86
CA GLY A 308 -18.26 -13.92 -4.13
C GLY A 308 -17.89 -15.40 -4.31
N ASP A 309 -16.61 -15.66 -4.58
CA ASP A 309 -16.02 -16.99 -4.70
C ASP A 309 -14.81 -17.09 -3.78
N TYR A 310 -14.51 -18.28 -3.28
CA TYR A 310 -13.25 -18.48 -2.56
C TYR A 310 -12.05 -18.41 -3.50
N ALA A 311 -10.93 -17.88 -2.99
CA ALA A 311 -9.69 -17.85 -3.76
C ALA A 311 -9.12 -19.27 -3.95
N ASP A 312 -8.67 -19.59 -5.15
CA ASP A 312 -8.04 -20.87 -5.48
C ASP A 312 -6.53 -20.83 -5.18
N GLU A 313 -6.17 -21.06 -3.93
CA GLU A 313 -4.76 -21.09 -3.48
C GLU A 313 -3.95 -22.26 -4.09
N LYS A 314 -4.62 -23.29 -4.65
CA LYS A 314 -3.91 -24.42 -5.32
C LYS A 314 -3.45 -24.03 -6.72
N THR A 315 -4.25 -23.27 -7.42
CA THR A 315 -3.89 -22.77 -8.75
C THR A 315 -2.97 -21.56 -8.66
N PHE A 316 -3.18 -20.67 -7.68
CA PHE A 316 -2.42 -19.43 -7.46
C PHE A 316 -1.59 -19.54 -6.17
N GLY A 317 -0.51 -20.35 -6.23
CA GLY A 317 0.31 -20.69 -5.05
C GLY A 317 1.00 -19.48 -4.39
N CYS A 318 1.17 -18.35 -5.08
CA CYS A 318 1.70 -17.13 -4.46
C CYS A 318 0.88 -16.65 -3.27
N LEU A 319 -0.46 -16.84 -3.27
CA LEU A 319 -1.31 -16.52 -2.14
C LEU A 319 -1.02 -17.43 -0.93
N ALA A 320 -0.86 -18.76 -1.17
CA ALA A 320 -0.50 -19.71 -0.13
C ALA A 320 0.88 -19.44 0.47
N LEU A 321 1.87 -19.06 -0.38
CA LEU A 321 3.21 -18.67 0.07
C LEU A 321 3.16 -17.43 0.97
N ALA A 322 2.36 -16.43 0.63
CA ALA A 322 2.21 -15.23 1.44
C ALA A 322 1.50 -15.52 2.77
N ARG A 323 0.47 -16.37 2.76
CA ARG A 323 -0.18 -16.83 3.99
C ARG A 323 0.82 -17.57 4.90
N HIS A 324 1.65 -18.42 4.32
CA HIS A 324 2.73 -19.10 5.05
C HIS A 324 3.73 -18.10 5.63
N ALA A 325 4.20 -17.13 4.82
CA ALA A 325 5.14 -16.13 5.28
C ALA A 325 4.59 -15.29 6.45
N GLY A 326 3.33 -14.84 6.37
CA GLY A 326 2.68 -14.10 7.44
C GLY A 326 2.44 -14.94 8.71
N THR A 327 2.19 -16.24 8.57
CA THR A 327 2.00 -17.15 9.71
C THR A 327 3.31 -17.44 10.44
N VAL A 328 4.41 -17.61 9.70
CA VAL A 328 5.76 -17.82 10.29
C VAL A 328 6.29 -16.53 10.89
N GLY A 329 6.08 -15.38 10.20
CA GLY A 329 6.54 -14.08 10.67
C GLY A 329 8.05 -13.89 10.57
N GLY A 330 8.61 -13.01 11.43
CA GLY A 330 10.02 -12.67 11.42
C GLY A 330 10.46 -12.08 10.08
N THR A 331 11.63 -12.48 9.57
CA THR A 331 12.16 -11.99 8.29
C THR A 331 11.55 -12.65 7.06
N LEU A 332 10.69 -13.68 7.21
CA LEU A 332 10.14 -14.41 6.06
C LEU A 332 9.26 -13.54 5.12
N PRO A 333 8.40 -12.62 5.61
CA PRO A 333 7.69 -11.69 4.75
C PRO A 333 8.61 -10.79 3.91
N CYS A 334 9.75 -10.34 4.48
CA CYS A 334 10.76 -9.57 3.76
C CYS A 334 11.40 -10.41 2.63
N ILE A 335 11.82 -11.63 2.93
CA ILE A 335 12.39 -12.59 1.97
C ILE A 335 11.41 -12.84 0.81
N MET A 336 10.15 -13.13 1.14
CA MET A 336 9.08 -13.35 0.16
C MET A 336 8.87 -12.14 -0.75
N ASN A 337 8.77 -10.93 -0.17
CA ASN A 337 8.57 -9.70 -0.95
C ASN A 337 9.76 -9.44 -1.89
N ALA A 338 10.99 -9.58 -1.41
CA ALA A 338 12.21 -9.42 -2.21
C ALA A 338 12.26 -10.41 -3.38
N ALA A 339 11.95 -11.68 -3.13
CA ALA A 339 11.87 -12.71 -4.16
C ALA A 339 10.78 -12.42 -5.20
N ASN A 340 9.59 -12.03 -4.74
CA ASN A 340 8.49 -11.66 -5.63
C ASN A 340 8.84 -10.48 -6.54
N GLU A 341 9.49 -9.45 -6.03
CA GLU A 341 9.90 -8.31 -6.88
C GLU A 341 10.91 -8.73 -7.96
N VAL A 342 11.84 -9.61 -7.64
CA VAL A 342 12.80 -10.17 -8.62
C VAL A 342 12.07 -11.00 -9.67
N ALA A 343 11.20 -11.92 -9.26
CA ALA A 343 10.45 -12.81 -10.15
C ALA A 343 9.47 -12.02 -11.05
N ASN A 344 8.71 -11.11 -10.47
CA ASN A 344 7.80 -10.19 -11.19
C ASN A 344 8.55 -9.40 -12.28
N HIS A 345 9.73 -8.84 -11.93
CA HIS A 345 10.55 -8.12 -12.88
C HIS A 345 11.09 -9.01 -13.99
N ALA A 346 11.53 -10.25 -13.66
CA ALA A 346 12.01 -11.23 -14.64
C ALA A 346 10.90 -11.63 -15.60
N PHE A 347 9.69 -11.92 -15.11
CA PHE A 347 8.52 -12.26 -15.92
C PHE A 347 8.16 -11.15 -16.90
N ARG A 348 8.06 -9.92 -16.45
CA ARG A 348 7.77 -8.76 -17.32
C ARG A 348 8.83 -8.53 -18.43
N ARG A 349 10.02 -9.10 -18.27
CA ARG A 349 11.10 -9.07 -19.26
C ARG A 349 11.23 -10.36 -20.07
N GLY A 350 10.29 -11.29 -19.92
CA GLY A 350 10.30 -12.57 -20.64
C GLY A 350 11.45 -13.50 -20.25
N ARG A 351 12.03 -13.34 -19.05
CA ARG A 351 13.15 -14.18 -18.56
C ARG A 351 12.69 -15.37 -17.71
N CYS A 352 11.41 -15.46 -17.38
CA CYS A 352 10.79 -16.60 -16.75
C CYS A 352 9.31 -16.66 -17.15
N SER A 353 8.66 -17.82 -16.95
CA SER A 353 7.23 -17.99 -17.19
C SER A 353 6.40 -17.45 -16.01
N PHE A 354 5.08 -17.40 -16.19
CA PHE A 354 4.16 -16.97 -15.14
C PHE A 354 4.23 -17.88 -13.89
N LEU A 355 4.30 -19.19 -14.09
CA LEU A 355 4.39 -20.15 -12.99
C LEU A 355 5.76 -20.16 -12.31
N ASP A 356 6.82 -19.70 -12.98
CA ASP A 356 8.13 -19.56 -12.37
C ASP A 356 8.15 -18.49 -11.29
N ILE A 357 7.22 -17.51 -11.31
CA ILE A 357 7.09 -16.50 -10.24
C ILE A 357 6.89 -17.21 -8.89
N GLU A 358 5.91 -18.11 -8.83
CA GLU A 358 5.63 -18.91 -7.62
C GLU A 358 6.85 -19.76 -7.23
N HIS A 359 7.47 -20.42 -8.20
CA HIS A 359 8.64 -21.29 -7.97
C HIS A 359 9.82 -20.51 -7.40
N ILE A 360 10.20 -19.38 -8.02
CA ILE A 360 11.31 -18.52 -7.55
C ILE A 360 11.06 -18.03 -6.13
N VAL A 361 9.83 -17.63 -5.80
CA VAL A 361 9.47 -17.19 -4.45
C VAL A 361 9.59 -18.34 -3.46
N ALA A 362 9.04 -19.51 -3.79
CA ALA A 362 9.09 -20.70 -2.93
C ALA A 362 10.52 -21.16 -2.64
N GLU A 363 11.36 -21.29 -3.69
CA GLU A 363 12.76 -21.73 -3.55
C GLU A 363 13.57 -20.72 -2.73
N THR A 364 13.35 -19.41 -2.93
CA THR A 364 14.02 -18.38 -2.14
C THR A 364 13.62 -18.45 -0.67
N MET A 365 12.33 -18.61 -0.38
CA MET A 365 11.84 -18.77 1.00
C MET A 365 12.42 -20.01 1.67
N ASN A 366 12.44 -21.17 0.96
CA ASN A 366 12.93 -22.44 1.48
C ASN A 366 14.44 -22.44 1.75
N ALA A 367 15.22 -21.73 0.94
CA ALA A 367 16.67 -21.68 1.06
C ALA A 367 17.19 -20.56 1.99
N SER A 368 16.30 -19.71 2.50
CA SER A 368 16.66 -18.61 3.39
C SER A 368 16.46 -18.97 4.86
N GLU A 369 17.33 -18.46 5.73
CA GLU A 369 17.17 -18.57 7.18
C GLU A 369 16.20 -17.48 7.69
N VAL A 370 15.20 -17.90 8.45
CA VAL A 370 14.23 -17.01 9.06
C VAL A 370 14.70 -16.58 10.44
N GLN A 371 14.72 -15.29 10.67
CA GLN A 371 15.17 -14.68 11.93
C GLN A 371 14.07 -13.80 12.51
N ARG A 372 14.18 -13.48 13.80
CA ARG A 372 13.34 -12.43 14.40
C ARG A 372 13.74 -11.06 13.82
N VAL A 373 12.77 -10.19 13.58
CA VAL A 373 13.04 -8.81 13.15
C VAL A 373 13.61 -8.00 14.32
N GLU A 374 14.79 -7.43 14.12
CA GLU A 374 15.51 -6.64 15.13
C GLU A 374 15.52 -5.15 14.78
N ASP A 375 15.91 -4.82 13.55
CA ASP A 375 16.01 -3.43 13.07
C ASP A 375 15.95 -3.32 11.53
N LEU A 376 15.97 -2.09 11.02
CA LEU A 376 15.93 -1.82 9.58
C LEU A 376 17.23 -2.23 8.85
N GLN A 377 18.39 -2.22 9.53
CA GLN A 377 19.65 -2.59 8.93
C GLN A 377 19.66 -4.10 8.62
N GLN A 378 19.17 -4.92 9.55
CA GLN A 378 18.96 -6.35 9.34
C GLN A 378 18.03 -6.60 8.16
N LEU A 379 16.85 -5.92 8.11
CA LEU A 379 15.90 -6.10 7.01
C LEU A 379 16.49 -5.73 5.65
N THR A 380 17.29 -4.66 5.58
CA THR A 380 17.98 -4.28 4.34
C THR A 380 18.99 -5.33 3.89
N LEU A 381 19.71 -5.96 4.82
CA LEU A 381 20.64 -7.07 4.50
C LEU A 381 19.87 -8.30 4.03
N VAL A 382 18.82 -8.70 4.74
CA VAL A 382 17.94 -9.83 4.38
C VAL A 382 17.31 -9.62 3.01
N ASP A 383 16.79 -8.43 2.70
CA ASP A 383 16.26 -8.09 1.38
C ASP A 383 17.32 -8.26 0.28
N ALA A 384 18.52 -7.73 0.51
CA ALA A 384 19.61 -7.82 -0.47
C ALA A 384 20.04 -9.26 -0.73
N GLU A 385 20.16 -10.08 0.30
CA GLU A 385 20.50 -11.51 0.22
C GLU A 385 19.40 -12.31 -0.49
N ALA A 386 18.13 -12.09 -0.10
CA ALA A 386 16.97 -12.71 -0.74
C ALA A 386 16.89 -12.37 -2.23
N ARG A 387 17.13 -11.12 -2.60
CA ARG A 387 17.18 -10.69 -4.03
C ARG A 387 18.33 -11.36 -4.79
N ALA A 388 19.50 -11.52 -4.16
CA ALA A 388 20.63 -12.19 -4.80
C ALA A 388 20.30 -13.68 -5.03
N LEU A 389 19.72 -14.33 -4.03
CA LEU A 389 19.29 -15.72 -4.10
C LEU A 389 18.17 -15.93 -5.14
N ALA A 390 17.14 -15.09 -5.13
CA ALA A 390 16.05 -15.14 -6.11
C ALA A 390 16.55 -15.01 -7.56
N ARG A 391 17.57 -14.15 -7.80
CA ARG A 391 18.18 -14.01 -9.14
C ARG A 391 18.87 -15.29 -9.60
N SER A 392 19.39 -16.12 -8.71
CA SER A 392 20.01 -17.41 -9.08
C SER A 392 18.98 -18.46 -9.53
N PHE A 393 17.71 -18.28 -9.18
CA PHE A 393 16.59 -19.11 -9.64
C PHE A 393 15.91 -18.58 -10.91
N VAL A 394 16.24 -17.37 -11.35
CA VAL A 394 15.81 -16.86 -12.66
C VAL A 394 16.71 -17.51 -13.73
N GLY A 395 16.11 -18.31 -14.63
CA GLY A 395 16.79 -19.04 -15.69
C GLY A 395 17.49 -18.14 -16.75
#